data_c73f0257cc069de9ac65ada65a34ab1d
#
_entry.id   c73f0257cc069de9ac65ada65a34ab1d
#
_cell.length_a   1.000
_cell.length_b   1.000
_cell.length_c   1.000
_cell.angle_alpha   90.00
_cell.angle_beta   90.00
_cell.angle_gamma   90.00
#
_symmetry.space_group_name_H-M   'P 1'
#
loop_
_entity.id
_entity.type
_entity.pdbx_description
1 polymer ?
#
loop_
_entity_poly.entity_id
_entity_poly.type
_entity_poly.pdbx_seq_one_letter_code
_entity_poly.pdbx_strand_id
1 'polypeptide(L)'
;MNITYEKNRDYLMPNLISDPEPEGELRKFGLMRRHYLKEHRSGIYQAMLLSGKLKEHLFMMQEQAEAQFDLLVKQMAEQEGVTEHLKEKNQMLWVQRMNNIRERAEEIVRATLLQ
;
A
#
# COMPACT_ATOMS: atom_id res chain seq x y z
N MET A 1 -16.84 -27.76 5.51
CA MET A 1 -16.96 -26.72 5.12
C MET A 1 -16.97 -26.20 4.79
N ASN A 2 -17.25 -27.04 5.04
CA ASN A 2 -17.31 -25.99 4.53
C ASN A 2 -17.52 -25.42 4.46
N ILE A 3 -17.27 -25.15 4.92
CA ILE A 3 -17.69 -24.15 4.68
C ILE A 3 -17.79 -23.76 4.81
N THR A 4 -17.98 -24.28 5.14
CA THR A 4 -18.23 -23.39 4.98
C THR A 4 -18.33 -23.00 5.26
N TYR A 5 -18.35 -23.40 5.47
CA TYR A 5 -18.62 -22.56 5.52
C TYR A 5 -18.45 -22.25 5.98
N GLU A 6 -18.43 -22.47 6.38
CA GLU A 6 -18.55 -21.79 6.45
C GLU A 6 -18.44 -21.38 6.65
N LYS A 7 -18.48 -22.06 7.10
CA LYS A 7 -18.65 -21.45 7.11
C LYS A 7 -18.74 -20.84 7.25
N ASN A 8 -18.91 -21.60 7.77
CA ASN A 8 -19.26 -20.74 7.56
C ASN A 8 -19.34 -20.43 7.84
N ARG A 9 -19.31 -20.35 8.47
CA ARG A 9 -19.66 -19.62 8.38
C ARG A 9 -19.86 -18.89 8.44
N ASP A 10 -19.95 -19.51 8.98
CA ASP A 10 -20.27 -18.51 8.66
C ASP A 10 -20.63 -18.06 8.51
N TYR A 11 -20.90 -18.26 8.72
CA TYR A 11 -21.32 -17.38 8.07
C TYR A 11 -21.70 -16.79 7.70
N LEU A 12 -21.93 -16.97 7.86
CA LEU A 12 -22.29 -16.13 7.12
C LEU A 12 -22.52 -15.46 6.83
N MET A 13 -22.64 -15.46 6.80
CA MET A 13 -22.68 -14.51 6.24
C MET A 13 -23.08 -14.22 5.58
N PRO A 14 -23.06 -14.11 5.44
CA PRO A 14 -23.17 -13.52 4.61
C PRO A 14 -23.21 -13.25 3.92
N ASN A 15 -23.13 -13.27 3.99
CA ASN A 15 -22.83 -12.90 3.12
C ASN A 15 -22.97 -12.31 2.64
N LEU A 16 -22.79 -11.94 2.82
CA LEU A 16 -22.70 -11.00 2.13
C LEU A 16 -22.22 -10.96 0.99
N ILE A 17 -22.73 -10.86 -0.01
CA ILE A 17 -21.89 -10.82 -0.85
C ILE A 17 -21.68 -9.74 -1.59
N SER A 18 -20.58 -9.37 -1.61
CA SER A 18 -20.06 -8.22 -2.23
C SER A 18 -19.63 -8.52 -3.59
N ASP A 19 -19.33 -7.53 -4.38
CA ASP A 19 -18.66 -7.67 -5.65
C ASP A 19 -17.40 -8.47 -5.48
N PRO A 20 -16.95 -9.18 -6.53
CA PRO A 20 -15.67 -9.85 -6.43
C PRO A 20 -14.60 -8.86 -6.09
N GLU A 21 -13.87 -9.14 -5.07
CA GLU A 21 -12.80 -8.27 -4.67
C GLU A 21 -11.59 -8.52 -5.55
N PRO A 22 -10.81 -7.46 -5.85
CA PRO A 22 -9.55 -7.67 -6.54
C PRO A 22 -8.69 -8.64 -5.76
N GLU A 23 -7.93 -9.44 -6.46
CA GLU A 23 -7.07 -10.41 -5.81
C GLU A 23 -5.94 -9.71 -5.08
N GLY A 24 -5.55 -10.34 -3.99
CA GLY A 24 -4.46 -9.83 -3.19
C GLY A 24 -4.93 -9.09 -1.96
N GLU A 25 -4.00 -8.72 -1.14
CA GLU A 25 -4.27 -8.05 0.11
C GLU A 25 -3.73 -6.64 0.08
N LEU A 26 -4.40 -5.76 0.83
CA LEU A 26 -3.88 -4.41 0.99
C LEU A 26 -2.59 -4.44 1.78
N ARG A 27 -1.60 -3.73 1.27
CA ARG A 27 -0.33 -3.57 1.94
C ARG A 27 -0.23 -2.17 2.51
N LYS A 28 0.96 -1.79 2.92
CA LYS A 28 1.21 -0.57 3.66
C LYS A 28 0.55 0.66 3.07
N PHE A 29 0.78 0.93 1.78
CA PHE A 29 0.26 2.17 1.17
C PHE A 29 -1.24 2.13 0.97
N GLY A 30 -1.78 0.96 0.62
CA GLY A 30 -3.23 0.81 0.52
C GLY A 30 -3.91 1.01 1.85
N LEU A 31 -3.33 0.47 2.92
CA LEU A 31 -3.87 0.64 4.26
C LEU A 31 -3.79 2.08 4.73
N MET A 32 -2.71 2.79 4.38
CA MET A 32 -2.59 4.22 4.68
C MET A 32 -3.70 5.02 4.02
N ARG A 33 -3.96 4.76 2.75
CA ARG A 33 -5.01 5.47 2.02
C ARG A 33 -6.37 5.17 2.62
N ARG A 34 -6.64 3.91 2.96
CA ARG A 34 -7.91 3.54 3.58
C ARG A 34 -8.11 4.26 4.88
N HIS A 35 -7.10 4.29 5.72
CA HIS A 35 -7.17 4.95 7.01
C HIS A 35 -7.43 6.45 6.83
N TYR A 36 -6.73 7.07 5.90
CA TYR A 36 -6.89 8.50 5.64
C TYR A 36 -8.31 8.82 5.18
N LEU A 37 -8.85 8.04 4.23
CA LEU A 37 -10.20 8.28 3.74
C LEU A 37 -11.21 8.12 4.84
N LYS A 38 -11.03 7.10 5.67
CA LYS A 38 -11.96 6.83 6.75
C LYS A 38 -11.96 7.93 7.79
N GLU A 39 -10.80 8.48 8.11
CA GLU A 39 -10.67 9.49 9.17
C GLU A 39 -10.91 10.91 8.67
N HIS A 40 -10.54 11.22 7.45
CA HIS A 40 -10.53 12.60 6.97
C HIS A 40 -11.44 12.84 5.78
N ARG A 41 -11.90 11.80 5.11
CA ARG A 41 -12.78 11.90 3.95
C ARG A 41 -13.89 10.87 4.05
N SER A 42 -14.58 10.88 5.18
CA SER A 42 -15.55 9.82 5.47
C SER A 42 -16.69 9.78 4.45
N GLY A 43 -17.08 10.93 3.89
CA GLY A 43 -18.11 10.95 2.86
C GLY A 43 -17.70 10.17 1.61
N ILE A 44 -16.49 10.40 1.15
CA ILE A 44 -15.96 9.68 0.00
C ILE A 44 -15.79 8.20 0.34
N TYR A 45 -15.30 7.91 1.53
CA TYR A 45 -15.11 6.54 1.99
C TYR A 45 -16.44 5.77 1.95
N GLN A 46 -17.49 6.37 2.52
CA GLN A 46 -18.81 5.73 2.57
C GLN A 46 -19.39 5.55 1.17
N ALA A 47 -19.24 6.56 0.32
CA ALA A 47 -19.76 6.48 -1.05
C ALA A 47 -19.09 5.34 -1.82
N MET A 48 -17.78 5.20 -1.69
CA MET A 48 -17.05 4.14 -2.36
C MET A 48 -17.38 2.77 -1.78
N LEU A 49 -17.57 2.72 -0.46
CA LEU A 49 -17.94 1.48 0.19
C LEU A 49 -19.30 1.00 -0.29
N LEU A 50 -20.27 1.92 -0.36
CA LEU A 50 -21.61 1.57 -0.78
C LEU A 50 -21.68 1.20 -2.26
N SER A 51 -20.86 1.81 -3.08
CA SER A 51 -20.86 1.53 -4.52
C SER A 51 -20.03 0.27 -4.86
N GLY A 52 -19.31 -0.28 -3.89
CA GLY A 52 -18.48 -1.44 -4.13
C GLY A 52 -17.16 -1.13 -4.81
N LYS A 53 -16.78 0.15 -4.86
CA LYS A 53 -15.57 0.57 -5.56
C LYS A 53 -14.38 0.82 -4.65
N LEU A 54 -14.58 0.70 -3.34
CA LEU A 54 -13.53 1.07 -2.40
C LEU A 54 -12.28 0.22 -2.57
N LYS A 55 -12.43 -1.08 -2.65
CA LYS A 55 -11.28 -1.97 -2.72
C LYS A 55 -10.49 -1.77 -4.01
N GLU A 56 -11.21 -1.61 -5.10
CA GLU A 56 -10.57 -1.32 -6.39
C GLU A 56 -9.75 -0.04 -6.33
N HIS A 57 -10.32 1.00 -5.72
CA HIS A 57 -9.63 2.27 -5.55
C HIS A 57 -8.36 2.10 -4.71
N LEU A 58 -8.48 1.38 -3.60
CA LEU A 58 -7.35 1.19 -2.70
C LEU A 58 -6.22 0.40 -3.36
N PHE A 59 -6.56 -0.63 -4.13
CA PHE A 59 -5.54 -1.38 -4.85
C PHE A 59 -4.87 -0.53 -5.93
N MET A 60 -5.64 0.28 -6.64
CA MET A 60 -5.06 1.17 -7.62
C MET A 60 -4.09 2.15 -6.99
N MET A 61 -4.50 2.76 -5.88
CA MET A 61 -3.63 3.70 -5.17
C MET A 61 -2.38 3.02 -4.64
N GLN A 62 -2.54 1.81 -4.15
CA GLN A 62 -1.42 1.04 -3.64
C GLN A 62 -0.38 0.74 -4.73
N GLU A 63 -0.85 0.31 -5.88
CA GLU A 63 0.05 -0.01 -6.99
C GLU A 63 0.79 1.23 -7.47
N GLN A 64 0.07 2.35 -7.59
CA GLN A 64 0.70 3.60 -7.99
C GLN A 64 1.72 4.06 -6.97
N ALA A 65 1.38 3.95 -5.70
CA ALA A 65 2.27 4.37 -4.63
C ALA A 65 3.53 3.49 -4.58
N GLU A 66 3.36 2.20 -4.75
CA GLU A 66 4.50 1.28 -4.72
C GLU A 66 5.43 1.53 -5.90
N ALA A 67 4.86 1.77 -7.08
CA ALA A 67 5.67 2.09 -8.25
C ALA A 67 6.42 3.40 -8.07
N GLN A 68 5.77 4.40 -7.51
CA GLN A 68 6.40 5.69 -7.24
C GLN A 68 7.52 5.53 -6.20
N PHE A 69 7.25 4.77 -5.17
CA PHE A 69 8.24 4.51 -4.12
C PHE A 69 9.49 3.85 -4.70
N ASP A 70 9.31 2.80 -5.49
CA ASP A 70 10.43 2.08 -6.08
C ASP A 70 11.25 3.01 -7.00
N LEU A 71 10.56 3.81 -7.79
CA LEU A 71 11.24 4.75 -8.68
C LEU A 71 12.03 5.79 -7.89
N LEU A 72 11.44 6.34 -6.84
CA LEU A 72 12.10 7.34 -6.01
C LEU A 72 13.33 6.76 -5.33
N VAL A 73 13.21 5.55 -4.78
CA VAL A 73 14.33 4.88 -4.13
C VAL A 73 15.47 4.71 -5.13
N LYS A 74 15.16 4.25 -6.32
CA LYS A 74 16.17 4.03 -7.35
C LYS A 74 16.85 5.34 -7.75
N GLN A 75 16.06 6.39 -7.97
CA GLN A 75 16.61 7.68 -8.37
C GLN A 75 17.49 8.29 -7.28
N MET A 76 17.03 8.25 -6.05
CA MET A 76 17.80 8.78 -4.94
C MET A 76 19.09 8.01 -4.73
N ALA A 77 19.03 6.68 -4.85
CA ALA A 77 20.22 5.87 -4.68
C ALA A 77 21.26 6.20 -5.75
N GLU A 78 20.81 6.39 -6.98
CA GLU A 78 21.72 6.76 -8.07
C GLU A 78 22.34 8.13 -7.84
N GLN A 79 21.52 9.10 -7.43
CA GLN A 79 21.99 10.47 -7.20
C GLN A 79 23.00 10.53 -6.05
N GLU A 80 22.82 9.71 -5.03
CA GLU A 80 23.65 9.76 -3.84
C GLU A 80 24.79 8.74 -3.87
N GLY A 81 24.91 8.01 -4.97
CA GLY A 81 26.00 7.04 -5.11
C GLY A 81 25.86 5.80 -4.25
N VAL A 82 24.64 5.47 -3.86
CA VAL A 82 24.38 4.28 -3.05
C VAL A 82 24.13 3.12 -3.99
N THR A 83 25.22 2.44 -4.37
CA THR A 83 25.21 1.45 -5.43
C THR A 83 25.67 0.11 -4.89
N GLU A 84 25.61 -0.91 -5.75
CA GLU A 84 26.14 -2.23 -5.42
C GLU A 84 27.62 -2.17 -5.09
N HIS A 85 28.36 -1.27 -5.71
CA HIS A 85 29.76 -1.10 -5.42
C HIS A 85 29.97 -0.66 -3.97
N LEU A 86 29.14 0.28 -3.48
CA LEU A 86 29.21 0.69 -2.11
C LEU A 86 28.84 -0.44 -1.17
N LYS A 87 27.84 -1.25 -1.56
CA LYS A 87 27.42 -2.39 -0.75
C LYS A 87 28.56 -3.38 -0.56
N GLU A 88 29.33 -3.62 -1.62
CA GLU A 88 30.47 -4.52 -1.53
C GLU A 88 31.59 -3.96 -0.66
N LYS A 89 31.83 -2.66 -0.78
CA LYS A 89 32.90 -2.02 -0.03
C LYS A 89 32.59 -1.83 1.43
N ASN A 90 31.36 -1.39 1.72
CA ASN A 90 30.97 -1.03 3.10
C ASN A 90 29.49 -1.31 3.25
N GLN A 91 29.16 -2.54 3.62
CA GLN A 91 27.78 -2.99 3.72
C GLN A 91 26.98 -2.22 4.75
N MET A 92 27.61 -1.91 5.90
CA MET A 92 26.92 -1.19 6.96
C MET A 92 26.51 0.21 6.50
N LEU A 93 27.43 0.90 5.82
CA LEU A 93 27.11 2.23 5.32
C LEU A 93 26.03 2.16 4.26
N TRP A 94 26.08 1.15 3.39
CA TRP A 94 25.06 0.96 2.36
C TRP A 94 23.68 0.79 2.99
N VAL A 95 23.60 -0.05 4.03
CA VAL A 95 22.33 -0.29 4.73
C VAL A 95 21.79 1.00 5.34
N GLN A 96 22.65 1.76 6.01
CA GLN A 96 22.24 3.01 6.63
C GLN A 96 21.70 3.99 5.59
N ARG A 97 22.42 4.13 4.49
CA ARG A 97 22.02 5.07 3.46
C ARG A 97 20.74 4.63 2.75
N MET A 98 20.60 3.34 2.48
CA MET A 98 19.38 2.83 1.87
C MET A 98 18.17 3.01 2.77
N ASN A 99 18.33 2.79 4.08
CA ASN A 99 17.24 3.00 5.01
C ASN A 99 16.80 4.46 5.03
N ASN A 100 17.76 5.37 4.98
CA ASN A 100 17.46 6.80 4.94
C ASN A 100 16.73 7.17 3.65
N ILE A 101 17.19 6.63 2.53
CA ILE A 101 16.54 6.87 1.24
C ILE A 101 15.09 6.37 1.25
N ARG A 102 14.89 5.17 1.79
CA ARG A 102 13.54 4.62 1.85
C ARG A 102 12.60 5.45 2.70
N GLU A 103 13.11 5.96 3.81
CA GLU A 103 12.29 6.83 4.67
C GLU A 103 11.88 8.11 3.95
N ARG A 104 12.83 8.72 3.23
CA ARG A 104 12.52 9.95 2.50
C ARG A 104 11.55 9.70 1.36
N ALA A 105 11.74 8.59 0.64
CA ALA A 105 10.84 8.23 -0.45
C ALA A 105 9.44 7.95 0.10
N GLU A 106 9.36 7.27 1.23
CA GLU A 106 8.07 6.97 1.85
C GLU A 106 7.34 8.24 2.26
N GLU A 107 8.06 9.25 2.77
CA GLU A 107 7.42 10.51 3.11
C GLU A 107 6.80 11.19 1.90
N ILE A 108 7.51 11.15 0.78
CA ILE A 108 6.99 11.76 -0.46
C ILE A 108 5.72 11.03 -0.92
N VAL A 109 5.77 9.70 -0.92
CA VAL A 109 4.62 8.90 -1.33
C VAL A 109 3.45 9.10 -0.37
N ARG A 110 3.74 9.16 0.92
CA ARG A 110 2.69 9.38 1.93
C ARG A 110 1.97 10.69 1.69
N ALA A 111 2.68 11.75 1.34
CA ALA A 111 2.06 13.03 1.07
C ALA A 111 1.06 12.92 -0.09
N THR A 112 1.37 12.11 -1.09
CA THR A 112 0.46 11.86 -2.20
C THR A 112 -0.78 11.07 -1.76
N LEU A 113 -0.58 10.08 -0.90
CA LEU A 113 -1.67 9.22 -0.44
C LEU A 113 -2.64 9.92 0.50
N LEU A 114 -2.19 10.98 1.17
CA LEU A 114 -2.98 11.65 2.19
C LEU A 114 -3.55 12.98 1.71
N GLN A 115 -3.89 13.03 0.45
CA GLN A 115 -4.53 14.22 -0.12
C GLN A 115 -6.02 14.03 -0.32
#